data_83c5af9854c49a10276b033c6f1c8af8
#
_entry.id   83c5af9854c49a10276b033c6f1c8af8
#
_cell.length_a   1.000
_cell.length_b   1.000
_cell.length_c   1.000
_cell.angle_alpha   90.00
_cell.angle_beta   90.00
_cell.angle_gamma   90.00
#
_symmetry.space_group_name_H-M   'P 1'
#
loop_
_entity.id
_entity.type
_entity.pdbx_description
1 polymer ?
#
loop_
_entity_poly.entity_id
_entity_poly.type
_entity_poly.pdbx_seq_one_letter_code
_entity_poly.pdbx_strand_id
1 'polypeptide(L)'
;GLSSIKSDYQHRVLIGGRKTGGHGVGKINELAAEVARDDADKIVDAIRTAKHFFESDAFLLIASAAGGTGSGSIPIMTKLIKERYGDKPVYNLIVLPFQHEEDTEERTIYNSAACLKSVNSVADAIILVDNQRYVRKDFSLKNNMAKINALIAEPFYNLLCAGEEKKSKYIGVRMLDAGDIIQTLVGWTVIGYGKSDVPLIRIPFAGSRNFRKKSVEIHRGLRAMDEA
;
A
#
# COMPACT_ATOMS: atom_id res chain seq x y z
N GLY A 1 -3.21 6.36 18.10
CA GLY A 1 -3.05 5.52 17.00
C GLY A 1 -4.28 5.13 16.18
N LEU A 2 -5.27 4.44 16.74
CA LEU A 2 -6.42 3.92 15.94
C LEU A 2 -7.61 4.89 15.86
N SER A 3 -7.53 6.08 16.45
CA SER A 3 -8.64 7.04 16.52
C SER A 3 -9.12 7.56 15.16
N SER A 4 -8.23 7.59 14.15
CA SER A 4 -8.55 8.01 12.78
C SER A 4 -9.04 6.86 11.88
N ILE A 5 -8.97 5.63 12.34
CA ILE A 5 -9.46 4.47 11.58
C ILE A 5 -10.95 4.29 11.83
N LYS A 6 -11.74 4.33 10.78
CA LYS A 6 -13.21 4.19 10.81
C LYS A 6 -13.69 2.73 10.85
N SER A 7 -12.82 1.75 11.08
CA SER A 7 -13.26 0.36 11.15
C SER A 7 -14.01 0.07 12.45
N ASP A 8 -14.97 -0.83 12.40
CA ASP A 8 -15.72 -1.29 13.56
C ASP A 8 -14.78 -1.92 14.59
N TYR A 9 -15.16 -1.88 15.87
CA TYR A 9 -14.34 -2.39 16.98
C TYR A 9 -13.94 -3.87 16.78
N GLN A 10 -14.84 -4.68 16.26
CA GLN A 10 -14.61 -6.11 16.00
C GLN A 10 -13.48 -6.39 15.00
N HIS A 11 -13.13 -5.41 14.14
CA HIS A 11 -12.02 -5.53 13.18
C HIS A 11 -10.70 -4.97 13.73
N ARG A 12 -10.66 -4.59 15.02
CA ARG A 12 -9.45 -4.10 15.70
C ARG A 12 -8.88 -5.22 16.55
N VAL A 13 -7.98 -6.01 15.98
CA VAL A 13 -7.41 -7.19 16.63
C VAL A 13 -6.15 -6.82 17.40
N LEU A 14 -6.15 -7.09 18.71
CA LEU A 14 -4.95 -7.00 19.52
C LEU A 14 -4.20 -8.32 19.45
N ILE A 15 -2.99 -8.29 18.92
CA ILE A 15 -2.05 -9.42 18.88
C ILE A 15 -1.00 -9.29 19.98
N GLY A 16 -0.36 -10.41 20.36
CA GLY A 16 0.73 -10.43 21.34
C GLY A 16 0.30 -10.36 22.79
N GLY A 17 -0.98 -10.54 23.10
CA GLY A 17 -1.47 -10.49 24.49
C GLY A 17 -0.74 -11.43 25.44
N ARG A 18 -0.34 -12.62 24.98
CA ARG A 18 0.38 -13.62 25.80
C ARG A 18 1.88 -13.34 25.92
N LYS A 19 2.53 -12.90 24.83
CA LYS A 19 4.00 -12.73 24.76
C LYS A 19 4.48 -11.33 25.12
N THR A 20 3.71 -10.31 24.76
CA THR A 20 4.11 -8.91 24.93
C THR A 20 3.12 -8.09 25.75
N GLY A 21 2.09 -8.72 26.35
CA GLY A 21 1.05 -8.00 27.04
C GLY A 21 0.25 -7.05 26.13
N GLY A 22 0.26 -7.27 24.83
CA GLY A 22 -0.37 -6.39 23.83
C GLY A 22 0.45 -5.13 23.52
N HIS A 23 1.67 -5.04 24.01
CA HIS A 23 2.64 -4.00 23.65
C HIS A 23 3.38 -4.35 22.35
N GLY A 24 4.12 -3.38 21.81
CA GLY A 24 5.01 -3.64 20.67
C GLY A 24 6.17 -4.57 21.05
N VAL A 25 6.82 -5.16 20.04
CA VAL A 25 7.90 -6.15 20.19
C VAL A 25 9.29 -5.54 20.39
N GLY A 26 9.41 -4.25 20.68
CA GLY A 26 10.72 -3.60 20.92
C GLY A 26 11.66 -3.67 19.71
N LYS A 27 11.14 -3.53 18.49
CA LYS A 27 11.90 -3.67 17.21
C LYS A 27 12.47 -5.06 16.92
N ILE A 28 12.07 -6.09 17.66
CA ILE A 28 12.48 -7.48 17.39
C ILE A 28 11.47 -8.12 16.45
N ASN A 29 11.77 -8.12 15.14
CA ASN A 29 10.83 -8.61 14.13
C ASN A 29 10.63 -10.13 14.19
N GLU A 30 11.61 -10.88 14.66
CA GLU A 30 11.50 -12.32 14.88
C GLU A 30 10.41 -12.64 15.91
N LEU A 31 10.37 -11.87 17.01
CA LEU A 31 9.32 -11.99 18.02
C LEU A 31 7.95 -11.64 17.45
N ALA A 32 7.86 -10.63 16.57
CA ALA A 32 6.62 -10.28 15.90
C ALA A 32 6.12 -11.39 14.98
N ALA A 33 7.02 -12.07 14.29
CA ALA A 33 6.68 -13.23 13.46
C ALA A 33 6.09 -14.37 14.30
N GLU A 34 6.63 -14.61 15.49
CA GLU A 34 6.08 -15.61 16.43
C GLU A 34 4.69 -15.18 16.95
N VAL A 35 4.55 -13.93 17.36
CA VAL A 35 3.26 -13.36 17.80
C VAL A 35 2.19 -13.50 16.71
N ALA A 36 2.55 -13.20 15.46
CA ALA A 36 1.63 -13.31 14.34
C ALA A 36 1.18 -14.76 14.08
N ARG A 37 2.07 -15.74 14.26
CA ARG A 37 1.72 -17.16 14.16
C ARG A 37 0.81 -17.61 15.30
N ASP A 38 1.12 -17.20 16.54
CA ASP A 38 0.35 -17.59 17.72
C ASP A 38 -1.08 -17.04 17.72
N ASP A 39 -1.25 -15.84 17.17
CA ASP A 39 -2.55 -15.16 17.08
C ASP A 39 -3.20 -15.26 15.68
N ALA A 40 -2.73 -16.18 14.83
CA ALA A 40 -3.20 -16.36 13.47
C ALA A 40 -4.73 -16.54 13.37
N ASP A 41 -5.31 -17.35 14.23
CA ASP A 41 -6.75 -17.64 14.22
C ASP A 41 -7.58 -16.37 14.53
N LYS A 42 -7.15 -15.54 15.48
CA LYS A 42 -7.82 -14.27 15.80
C LYS A 42 -7.87 -13.34 14.57
N ILE A 43 -6.78 -13.32 13.81
CA ILE A 43 -6.65 -12.46 12.64
C ILE A 43 -7.55 -12.97 11.51
N VAL A 44 -7.53 -14.27 11.25
CA VAL A 44 -8.41 -14.92 10.26
C VAL A 44 -9.89 -14.71 10.60
N ASP A 45 -10.26 -14.88 11.86
CA ASP A 45 -11.63 -14.68 12.30
C ASP A 45 -12.10 -13.24 12.09
N ALA A 46 -11.24 -12.26 12.39
CA ALA A 46 -11.56 -10.85 12.15
C ALA A 46 -11.72 -10.54 10.64
N ILE A 47 -10.91 -11.15 9.78
CA ILE A 47 -11.04 -11.02 8.32
C ILE A 47 -12.38 -11.60 7.85
N ARG A 48 -12.75 -12.78 8.31
CA ARG A 48 -13.99 -13.46 7.93
C ARG A 48 -15.25 -12.71 8.32
N THR A 49 -15.20 -11.92 9.39
CA THR A 49 -16.34 -11.11 9.85
C THR A 49 -16.48 -9.78 9.13
N ALA A 50 -15.55 -9.44 8.23
CA ALA A 50 -15.64 -8.22 7.43
C ALA A 50 -16.83 -8.25 6.48
N LYS A 51 -17.55 -7.13 6.41
CA LYS A 51 -18.62 -6.95 5.42
C LYS A 51 -18.04 -7.13 4.02
N HIS A 52 -18.81 -7.77 3.14
CA HIS A 52 -18.40 -8.00 1.75
C HIS A 52 -17.11 -8.82 1.58
N PHE A 53 -16.71 -9.59 2.60
CA PHE A 53 -15.53 -10.45 2.52
C PHE A 53 -15.53 -11.35 1.28
N PHE A 54 -16.67 -11.97 0.98
CA PHE A 54 -16.82 -12.87 -0.16
C PHE A 54 -16.79 -12.16 -1.52
N GLU A 55 -17.11 -10.86 -1.54
CA GLU A 55 -17.12 -10.02 -2.74
C GLU A 55 -15.73 -9.39 -3.02
N SER A 56 -14.78 -9.53 -2.11
CA SER A 56 -13.44 -8.96 -2.29
C SER A 56 -12.64 -9.75 -3.31
N ASP A 57 -11.97 -9.06 -4.24
CA ASP A 57 -11.16 -9.67 -5.31
C ASP A 57 -9.71 -9.93 -4.89
N ALA A 58 -9.20 -9.22 -3.90
CA ALA A 58 -7.82 -9.29 -3.44
C ALA A 58 -7.67 -8.87 -1.97
N PHE A 59 -6.52 -9.18 -1.37
CA PHE A 59 -6.12 -8.68 -0.06
C PHE A 59 -4.98 -7.66 -0.20
N LEU A 60 -5.08 -6.56 0.54
CA LEU A 60 -4.01 -5.59 0.67
C LEU A 60 -3.55 -5.51 2.12
N LEU A 61 -2.30 -5.89 2.38
CA LEU A 61 -1.67 -5.75 3.69
C LEU A 61 -0.74 -4.54 3.67
N ILE A 62 -0.83 -3.72 4.72
CA ILE A 62 -0.04 -2.50 4.83
C ILE A 62 0.79 -2.56 6.10
N ALA A 63 2.10 -2.38 5.99
CA ALA A 63 3.01 -2.33 7.14
C ALA A 63 4.21 -1.43 6.90
N SER A 64 4.82 -0.96 8.01
CA SER A 64 6.14 -0.33 7.98
C SER A 64 7.23 -1.39 8.09
N ALA A 65 8.28 -1.25 7.30
CA ALA A 65 9.47 -2.10 7.35
C ALA A 65 10.40 -1.78 8.53
N ALA A 66 10.37 -0.55 9.04
CA ALA A 66 11.27 -0.07 10.09
C ALA A 66 11.04 -0.71 11.46
N GLY A 67 9.77 -0.89 11.82
CA GLY A 67 9.38 -1.40 13.13
C GLY A 67 9.48 -2.91 13.24
N GLY A 68 9.51 -3.44 14.48
CA GLY A 68 9.51 -4.89 14.72
C GLY A 68 8.17 -5.53 14.35
N THR A 69 7.04 -4.98 14.84
CA THR A 69 5.72 -5.60 14.68
C THR A 69 5.32 -5.69 13.21
N GLY A 70 5.34 -4.59 12.46
CA GLY A 70 4.96 -4.57 11.05
C GLY A 70 5.87 -5.46 10.20
N SER A 71 7.19 -5.28 10.30
CA SER A 71 8.17 -6.00 9.49
C SER A 71 8.17 -7.52 9.72
N GLY A 72 7.92 -7.95 10.96
CA GLY A 72 7.92 -9.37 11.29
C GLY A 72 6.58 -10.06 11.04
N SER A 73 5.47 -9.36 11.24
CA SER A 73 4.15 -9.97 11.10
C SER A 73 3.64 -10.02 9.65
N ILE A 74 3.97 -9.04 8.80
CA ILE A 74 3.40 -8.97 7.44
C ILE A 74 3.70 -10.19 6.57
N PRO A 75 4.93 -10.75 6.51
CA PRO A 75 5.20 -11.93 5.70
C PRO A 75 4.46 -13.17 6.22
N ILE A 76 4.30 -13.29 7.54
CA ILE A 76 3.55 -14.39 8.17
C ILE A 76 2.07 -14.29 7.80
N MET A 77 1.51 -13.08 7.90
CA MET A 77 0.12 -12.81 7.55
C MET A 77 -0.15 -13.05 6.08
N THR A 78 0.75 -12.60 5.20
CA THR A 78 0.65 -12.82 3.75
C THR A 78 0.60 -14.30 3.44
N LYS A 79 1.53 -15.09 4.01
CA LYS A 79 1.56 -16.54 3.84
C LYS A 79 0.28 -17.20 4.34
N LEU A 80 -0.17 -16.85 5.53
CA LEU A 80 -1.39 -17.39 6.15
C LEU A 80 -2.63 -17.12 5.29
N ILE A 81 -2.78 -15.90 4.78
CA ILE A 81 -3.92 -15.51 3.94
C ILE A 81 -3.87 -16.28 2.60
N LYS A 82 -2.71 -16.39 1.97
CA LYS A 82 -2.55 -17.18 0.74
C LYS A 82 -2.84 -18.65 0.92
N GLU A 83 -2.44 -19.25 2.03
CA GLU A 83 -2.75 -20.66 2.34
C GLU A 83 -4.25 -20.87 2.57
N ARG A 84 -4.94 -19.87 3.13
CA ARG A 84 -6.36 -19.95 3.46
C ARG A 84 -7.28 -19.56 2.29
N TYR A 85 -6.86 -18.62 1.46
CA TYR A 85 -7.64 -18.01 0.38
C TYR A 85 -6.83 -17.97 -0.91
N GLY A 86 -6.39 -19.16 -1.38
CA GLY A 86 -5.46 -19.30 -2.50
C GLY A 86 -5.99 -18.86 -3.86
N ASP A 87 -7.28 -18.58 -3.97
CA ASP A 87 -7.94 -18.04 -5.14
C ASP A 87 -7.83 -16.51 -5.29
N LYS A 88 -7.36 -15.82 -4.23
CA LYS A 88 -7.28 -14.36 -4.18
C LYS A 88 -5.84 -13.88 -4.02
N PRO A 89 -5.37 -12.95 -4.86
CA PRO A 89 -4.02 -12.40 -4.72
C PRO A 89 -3.87 -11.60 -3.43
N VAL A 90 -2.65 -11.61 -2.88
CA VAL A 90 -2.28 -10.88 -1.67
C VAL A 90 -1.17 -9.90 -1.97
N TYR A 91 -1.46 -8.62 -1.85
CA TYR A 91 -0.56 -7.51 -2.09
C TYR A 91 -0.03 -6.94 -0.79
N ASN A 92 1.24 -6.56 -0.79
CA ASN A 92 1.88 -5.93 0.36
C ASN A 92 2.30 -4.50 0.02
N LEU A 93 1.75 -3.51 0.70
CA LEU A 93 2.25 -2.15 0.67
C LEU A 93 3.21 -1.95 1.85
N ILE A 94 4.47 -1.76 1.53
CA ILE A 94 5.56 -1.64 2.49
C ILE A 94 6.04 -0.20 2.54
N VAL A 95 5.92 0.41 3.71
CA VAL A 95 6.41 1.77 3.95
C VAL A 95 7.86 1.68 4.47
N LEU A 96 8.78 2.24 3.70
CA LEU A 96 10.20 2.32 4.05
C LEU A 96 10.45 3.38 5.12
N PRO A 97 11.50 3.22 5.95
CA PRO A 97 11.86 4.19 6.99
C PRO A 97 12.28 5.54 6.41
N PHE A 98 12.27 6.54 7.28
CA PHE A 98 12.99 7.78 6.99
C PHE A 98 14.49 7.58 7.20
N GLN A 99 15.30 8.36 6.51
CA GLN A 99 16.76 8.31 6.64
C GLN A 99 17.22 8.51 8.09
N HIS A 100 16.61 9.41 8.84
CA HIS A 100 16.98 9.63 10.24
C HIS A 100 16.68 8.44 11.16
N GLU A 101 15.71 7.58 10.82
CA GLU A 101 15.43 6.33 11.55
C GLU A 101 16.50 5.27 11.26
N GLU A 102 17.03 5.26 10.03
CA GLU A 102 18.14 4.38 9.64
C GLU A 102 19.45 4.79 10.32
N ASP A 103 19.72 6.10 10.37
CA ASP A 103 20.93 6.66 10.96
C ASP A 103 20.99 6.50 12.49
N THR A 104 19.83 6.46 13.16
CA THR A 104 19.75 6.42 14.63
C THR A 104 19.58 5.02 15.20
N GLU A 105 19.11 4.07 14.41
CA GLU A 105 18.71 2.77 14.91
C GLU A 105 19.11 1.62 13.96
N GLU A 106 20.16 0.91 14.30
CA GLU A 106 20.72 -0.21 13.54
C GLU A 106 19.67 -1.30 13.21
N ARG A 107 18.75 -1.58 14.14
CA ARG A 107 17.64 -2.54 13.93
C ARG A 107 16.67 -2.14 12.81
N THR A 108 16.56 -0.87 12.48
CA THR A 108 15.70 -0.37 11.41
C THR A 108 16.14 -0.92 10.05
N ILE A 109 17.44 -0.88 9.77
CA ILE A 109 18.02 -1.41 8.51
C ILE A 109 17.82 -2.92 8.42
N TYR A 110 18.14 -3.64 9.50
CA TYR A 110 17.96 -5.08 9.58
C TYR A 110 16.49 -5.49 9.36
N ASN A 111 15.57 -4.84 10.07
CA ASN A 111 14.13 -5.13 9.95
C ASN A 111 13.61 -4.88 8.54
N SER A 112 14.05 -3.78 7.90
CA SER A 112 13.68 -3.44 6.54
C SER A 112 14.17 -4.51 5.55
N ALA A 113 15.43 -4.90 5.64
CA ALA A 113 16.00 -5.92 4.77
C ALA A 113 15.33 -7.29 4.96
N ALA A 114 15.13 -7.72 6.22
CA ALA A 114 14.46 -8.97 6.54
C ALA A 114 12.99 -8.99 6.08
N CYS A 115 12.27 -7.87 6.25
CA CYS A 115 10.91 -7.70 5.78
C CYS A 115 10.83 -7.84 4.27
N LEU A 116 11.62 -7.05 3.52
CA LEU A 116 11.60 -7.05 2.05
C LEU A 116 11.97 -8.43 1.49
N LYS A 117 12.98 -9.07 2.03
CA LYS A 117 13.36 -10.43 1.64
C LYS A 117 12.22 -11.43 1.87
N SER A 118 11.57 -11.35 3.01
CA SER A 118 10.51 -12.30 3.38
C SER A 118 9.23 -12.08 2.57
N VAL A 119 8.78 -10.83 2.39
CA VAL A 119 7.58 -10.55 1.58
C VAL A 119 7.77 -10.88 0.11
N ASN A 120 8.99 -10.71 -0.43
CA ASN A 120 9.31 -11.08 -1.81
C ASN A 120 9.08 -12.56 -2.11
N SER A 121 9.17 -13.41 -1.12
CA SER A 121 8.97 -14.86 -1.29
C SER A 121 7.50 -15.29 -1.20
N VAL A 122 6.60 -14.42 -0.71
CA VAL A 122 5.22 -14.82 -0.40
C VAL A 122 4.16 -13.94 -1.06
N ALA A 123 4.40 -12.64 -1.30
CA ALA A 123 3.43 -11.72 -1.87
C ALA A 123 3.28 -11.90 -3.39
N ASP A 124 2.08 -11.63 -3.93
CA ASP A 124 1.85 -11.60 -5.38
C ASP A 124 2.35 -10.29 -5.98
N ALA A 125 2.13 -9.18 -5.28
CA ALA A 125 2.81 -7.92 -5.60
C ALA A 125 3.25 -7.18 -4.33
N ILE A 126 4.32 -6.41 -4.45
CA ILE A 126 4.90 -5.59 -3.39
C ILE A 126 4.96 -4.15 -3.88
N ILE A 127 4.28 -3.27 -3.16
CA ILE A 127 4.24 -1.85 -3.44
C ILE A 127 5.12 -1.15 -2.42
N LEU A 128 6.20 -0.53 -2.88
CA LEU A 128 7.10 0.23 -2.01
C LEU A 128 6.69 1.69 -1.93
N VAL A 129 6.67 2.19 -0.70
CA VAL A 129 6.43 3.60 -0.39
C VAL A 129 7.64 4.15 0.35
N ASP A 130 8.38 5.05 -0.30
CA ASP A 130 9.52 5.74 0.31
C ASP A 130 9.05 7.05 0.96
N ASN A 131 8.95 7.06 2.29
CA ASN A 131 8.61 8.26 3.07
C ASN A 131 9.63 9.39 2.88
N GLN A 132 10.91 9.06 2.72
CA GLN A 132 11.98 10.03 2.55
C GLN A 132 11.85 10.84 1.25
N ARG A 133 11.26 10.24 0.21
CA ARG A 133 10.99 10.92 -1.07
C ARG A 133 10.13 12.17 -0.91
N TYR A 134 9.15 12.13 -0.02
CA TYR A 134 8.26 13.28 0.24
C TYR A 134 9.00 14.41 0.95
N VAL A 135 9.83 14.08 1.93
CA VAL A 135 10.66 15.07 2.66
C VAL A 135 11.73 15.67 1.75
N ARG A 136 12.32 14.90 0.84
CA ARG A 136 13.29 15.42 -0.14
C ARG A 136 12.66 16.40 -1.12
N LYS A 137 11.40 16.21 -1.49
CA LYS A 137 10.66 17.11 -2.39
C LYS A 137 10.19 18.40 -1.69
N ASP A 138 9.79 18.27 -0.43
CA ASP A 138 9.30 19.40 0.39
C ASP A 138 9.72 19.18 1.85
N PHE A 139 10.77 19.89 2.26
CA PHE A 139 11.31 19.78 3.62
C PHE A 139 10.30 20.21 4.71
N SER A 140 9.32 21.04 4.38
CA SER A 140 8.24 21.42 5.30
C SER A 140 7.39 20.22 5.76
N LEU A 141 7.43 19.12 5.01
CA LEU A 141 6.72 17.89 5.32
C LEU A 141 7.39 17.04 6.43
N LYS A 142 8.65 17.32 6.79
CA LYS A 142 9.41 16.51 7.76
C LYS A 142 8.64 16.23 9.06
N ASN A 143 7.88 17.22 9.52
CA ASN A 143 7.11 17.11 10.77
C ASN A 143 5.60 16.95 10.54
N ASN A 144 5.16 16.67 9.31
CA ASN A 144 3.75 16.58 8.96
C ASN A 144 3.38 15.20 8.39
N MET A 145 3.43 14.19 9.26
CA MET A 145 3.09 12.81 8.90
C MET A 145 1.68 12.65 8.31
N ALA A 146 0.72 13.43 8.80
CA ALA A 146 -0.65 13.38 8.28
C ALA A 146 -0.71 13.78 6.80
N LYS A 147 0.05 14.80 6.41
CA LYS A 147 0.14 15.25 5.01
C LYS A 147 0.89 14.24 4.14
N ILE A 148 1.98 13.66 4.65
CA ILE A 148 2.70 12.59 3.94
C ILE A 148 1.78 11.39 3.71
N ASN A 149 1.08 10.95 4.75
CA ASN A 149 0.13 9.84 4.64
C ASN A 149 -1.00 10.12 3.63
N ALA A 150 -1.50 11.35 3.56
CA ALA A 150 -2.49 11.75 2.57
C ALA A 150 -1.93 11.69 1.14
N LEU A 151 -0.69 12.15 0.93
CA LEU A 151 0.00 12.08 -0.37
C LEU A 151 0.29 10.64 -0.83
N ILE A 152 0.46 9.72 0.11
CA ILE A 152 0.59 8.29 -0.17
C ILE A 152 -0.77 7.66 -0.50
N ALA A 153 -1.79 7.99 0.29
CA ALA A 153 -3.09 7.37 0.19
C ALA A 153 -3.88 7.82 -1.06
N GLU A 154 -3.74 9.09 -1.48
CA GLU A 154 -4.50 9.66 -2.61
C GLU A 154 -4.28 8.91 -3.93
N PRO A 155 -3.04 8.67 -4.38
CA PRO A 155 -2.80 7.90 -5.62
C PRO A 155 -3.34 6.49 -5.55
N PHE A 156 -3.18 5.85 -4.40
CA PHE A 156 -3.63 4.49 -4.19
C PHE A 156 -5.15 4.39 -4.19
N TYR A 157 -5.81 5.32 -3.50
CA TYR A 157 -7.27 5.43 -3.51
C TYR A 157 -7.81 5.65 -4.94
N ASN A 158 -7.21 6.56 -5.69
CA ASN A 158 -7.61 6.84 -7.06
C ASN A 158 -7.44 5.62 -7.99
N LEU A 159 -6.37 4.82 -7.77
CA LEU A 159 -6.18 3.57 -8.51
C LEU A 159 -7.29 2.55 -8.17
N LEU A 160 -7.57 2.33 -6.89
CA LEU A 160 -8.58 1.37 -6.47
C LEU A 160 -10.00 1.77 -6.89
N CYS A 161 -10.29 3.06 -6.96
CA CYS A 161 -11.60 3.59 -7.35
C CYS A 161 -11.72 3.89 -8.86
N ALA A 162 -10.71 3.59 -9.66
CA ALA A 162 -10.70 3.96 -11.09
C ALA A 162 -11.85 3.33 -11.90
N GLY A 163 -12.35 2.17 -11.46
CA GLY A 163 -13.49 1.48 -12.08
C GLY A 163 -14.88 1.83 -11.51
N GLU A 164 -14.95 2.62 -10.43
CA GLU A 164 -16.21 2.88 -9.72
C GLU A 164 -17.05 4.03 -10.30
N GLU A 165 -16.57 4.75 -11.30
CA GLU A 165 -17.37 5.79 -11.97
C GLU A 165 -18.60 5.20 -12.67
N LYS A 166 -19.74 5.21 -11.98
CA LYS A 166 -21.03 4.66 -12.43
C LYS A 166 -21.62 5.34 -13.67
N LYS A 167 -21.07 6.46 -14.11
CA LYS A 167 -21.49 7.16 -15.34
C LYS A 167 -20.28 7.74 -16.05
N SER A 168 -19.78 7.04 -17.04
CA SER A 168 -18.86 7.64 -18.00
C SER A 168 -19.54 8.87 -18.64
N LYS A 169 -18.99 10.04 -18.44
CA LYS A 169 -19.40 11.28 -19.10
C LYS A 169 -19.05 11.29 -20.59
N TYR A 170 -18.26 10.34 -21.04
CA TYR A 170 -17.73 10.29 -22.40
C TYR A 170 -17.94 8.91 -23.01
N ILE A 171 -18.51 8.87 -24.20
CA ILE A 171 -18.68 7.63 -24.98
C ILE A 171 -17.29 7.14 -25.42
N GLY A 172 -16.99 5.85 -25.16
CA GLY A 172 -15.73 5.22 -25.58
C GLY A 172 -14.55 5.31 -24.60
N VAL A 173 -14.77 5.77 -23.36
CA VAL A 173 -13.78 5.67 -22.29
C VAL A 173 -13.71 4.21 -21.83
N ARG A 174 -12.51 3.61 -21.86
CA ARG A 174 -12.27 2.31 -21.22
C ARG A 174 -12.40 2.48 -19.71
N MET A 175 -13.24 1.67 -19.11
CA MET A 175 -13.32 1.54 -17.66
C MET A 175 -12.31 0.47 -17.24
N LEU A 176 -11.54 0.78 -16.21
CA LEU A 176 -10.73 -0.22 -15.52
C LEU A 176 -11.63 -1.03 -14.61
N ASP A 177 -11.46 -2.33 -14.60
CA ASP A 177 -12.11 -3.20 -13.63
C ASP A 177 -11.10 -3.83 -12.66
N ALA A 178 -11.59 -4.57 -11.67
CA ALA A 178 -10.73 -5.23 -10.69
C ALA A 178 -9.80 -6.24 -11.35
N GLY A 179 -10.24 -6.90 -12.43
CA GLY A 179 -9.43 -7.85 -13.19
C GLY A 179 -8.23 -7.20 -13.87
N ASP A 180 -8.41 -6.01 -14.45
CA ASP A 180 -7.33 -5.23 -15.06
C ASP A 180 -6.26 -4.86 -14.02
N ILE A 181 -6.69 -4.44 -12.82
CA ILE A 181 -5.79 -4.09 -11.72
C ILE A 181 -5.03 -5.33 -11.24
N ILE A 182 -5.72 -6.45 -11.03
CA ILE A 182 -5.14 -7.71 -10.56
C ILE A 182 -4.08 -8.23 -11.55
N GLN A 183 -4.35 -8.17 -12.86
CA GLN A 183 -3.41 -8.60 -13.89
C GLN A 183 -2.16 -7.70 -13.99
N THR A 184 -2.29 -6.44 -13.60
CA THR A 184 -1.19 -5.46 -13.66
C THR A 184 -0.29 -5.53 -12.43
N LEU A 185 -0.84 -5.83 -11.25
CA LEU A 185 -0.10 -5.85 -9.99
C LEU A 185 0.60 -7.20 -9.78
N VAL A 186 1.82 -7.32 -10.30
CA VAL A 186 2.65 -8.54 -10.18
C VAL A 186 4.09 -8.18 -9.77
N GLY A 187 4.61 -8.85 -8.74
CA GLY A 187 5.98 -8.67 -8.28
C GLY A 187 6.24 -7.27 -7.68
N TRP A 188 7.42 -6.72 -7.90
CA TRP A 188 7.78 -5.37 -7.43
C TRP A 188 7.03 -4.32 -8.24
N THR A 189 6.22 -3.53 -7.56
CA THR A 189 5.32 -2.56 -8.19
C THR A 189 5.54 -1.16 -7.63
N VAL A 190 5.57 -0.16 -8.51
CA VAL A 190 5.63 1.27 -8.14
C VAL A 190 4.40 1.98 -8.69
N ILE A 191 3.75 2.76 -7.84
CA ILE A 191 2.61 3.58 -8.23
C ILE A 191 3.09 5.03 -8.43
N GLY A 192 2.99 5.51 -9.65
CA GLY A 192 3.23 6.90 -10.02
C GLY A 192 1.92 7.69 -10.02
N TYR A 193 1.98 8.94 -9.57
CA TYR A 193 0.85 9.85 -9.58
C TYR A 193 1.24 11.23 -10.11
N GLY A 194 0.51 11.69 -11.11
CA GLY A 194 0.62 13.05 -11.64
C GLY A 194 -0.74 13.73 -11.68
N LYS A 195 -0.84 14.95 -11.16
CA LYS A 195 -2.03 15.78 -11.22
C LYS A 195 -1.73 17.08 -11.94
N SER A 196 -2.58 17.44 -12.90
CA SER A 196 -2.50 18.73 -13.60
C SER A 196 -3.90 19.31 -13.71
N ASP A 197 -4.07 20.54 -13.22
CA ASP A 197 -5.31 21.28 -13.39
C ASP A 197 -5.32 21.95 -14.77
N VAL A 198 -6.20 21.49 -15.64
CA VAL A 198 -6.40 22.09 -16.96
C VAL A 198 -7.72 22.87 -16.95
N PRO A 199 -7.73 24.20 -17.15
CA PRO A 199 -8.97 24.95 -17.26
C PRO A 199 -9.87 24.38 -18.35
N LEU A 200 -11.14 24.17 -18.05
CA LEU A 200 -12.12 23.59 -18.99
C LEU A 200 -12.20 24.32 -20.33
N ILE A 201 -12.00 25.65 -20.32
CA ILE A 201 -11.96 26.53 -21.50
C ILE A 201 -10.79 26.22 -22.44
N ARG A 202 -9.73 25.55 -21.94
CA ARG A 202 -8.56 25.16 -22.73
C ARG A 202 -8.55 23.69 -23.15
N ILE A 203 -9.59 22.93 -22.86
CA ILE A 203 -9.74 21.58 -23.39
C ILE A 203 -10.20 21.75 -24.86
N PRO A 204 -9.31 21.56 -25.85
CA PRO A 204 -9.72 21.68 -27.25
C PRO A 204 -10.68 20.54 -27.55
N PHE A 205 -11.75 20.84 -28.26
CA PHE A 205 -12.64 19.83 -28.82
C PHE A 205 -11.86 18.72 -29.51
N ALA A 206 -12.32 17.49 -29.35
CA ALA A 206 -11.66 16.29 -29.85
C ALA A 206 -11.07 16.48 -31.26
N GLY A 207 -9.76 16.34 -31.36
CA GLY A 207 -9.03 16.47 -32.62
C GLY A 207 -7.87 17.45 -32.66
N SER A 208 -7.66 18.29 -31.64
CA SER A 208 -6.57 19.24 -31.67
C SER A 208 -5.22 18.57 -31.35
N ARG A 209 -4.19 18.98 -32.08
CA ARG A 209 -2.80 18.51 -31.93
C ARG A 209 -2.25 18.69 -30.50
N ASN A 210 -2.81 19.58 -29.69
CA ASN A 210 -2.39 19.86 -28.33
C ASN A 210 -2.83 18.79 -27.32
N PHE A 211 -3.94 18.09 -27.59
CA PHE A 211 -4.36 16.96 -26.75
C PHE A 211 -3.40 15.77 -26.90
N ARG A 212 -2.95 15.50 -28.11
CA ARG A 212 -1.92 14.48 -28.39
C ARG A 212 -0.59 14.79 -27.71
N LYS A 213 -0.18 16.06 -27.63
CA LYS A 213 1.07 16.46 -26.99
C LYS A 213 1.02 16.25 -25.47
N LYS A 214 -0.10 16.55 -24.81
CA LYS A 214 -0.25 16.34 -23.37
C LYS A 214 -0.39 14.88 -22.95
N SER A 215 -1.07 14.06 -23.73
CA SER A 215 -1.13 12.62 -23.49
C SER A 215 0.25 11.94 -23.67
N VAL A 216 1.09 12.45 -24.56
CA VAL A 216 2.48 11.99 -24.73
C VAL A 216 3.37 12.44 -23.57
N GLU A 217 3.13 13.61 -22.98
CA GLU A 217 3.86 14.06 -21.77
C GLU A 217 3.49 13.26 -20.53
N ILE A 218 2.25 12.85 -20.38
CA ILE A 218 1.81 11.91 -19.32
C ILE A 218 2.50 10.55 -19.53
N HIS A 219 2.56 10.04 -20.76
CA HIS A 219 3.24 8.78 -21.08
C HIS A 219 4.77 8.86 -20.90
N ARG A 220 5.39 10.00 -21.20
CA ARG A 220 6.82 10.22 -20.94
C ARG A 220 7.13 10.33 -19.45
N GLY A 221 6.23 10.92 -18.66
CA GLY A 221 6.34 10.95 -17.19
C GLY A 221 6.29 9.54 -16.57
N LEU A 222 5.47 8.66 -17.11
CA LEU A 222 5.40 7.26 -16.68
C LEU A 222 6.68 6.50 -17.07
N ARG A 223 7.20 6.68 -18.29
CA ARG A 223 8.47 6.04 -18.71
C ARG A 223 9.69 6.56 -17.95
N ALA A 224 9.75 7.83 -17.59
CA ALA A 224 10.84 8.37 -16.78
C ALA A 224 10.82 7.86 -15.32
N MET A 225 9.72 7.25 -14.89
CA MET A 225 9.63 6.55 -13.59
C MET A 225 10.08 5.09 -13.67
N ASP A 226 10.02 4.47 -14.87
CA ASP A 226 10.53 3.12 -15.10
C ASP A 226 12.07 3.07 -15.22
N GLU A 227 12.72 4.22 -15.47
CA GLU A 227 14.18 4.35 -15.64
C GLU A 227 14.88 4.95 -14.39
N ALA A 228 14.16 5.25 -13.30
CA ALA A 228 14.70 5.83 -12.07
C ALA A 228 14.59 4.88 -10.87
#